data_fa9b886639d9e837dad92657654a0bc3
#
_entry.id   fa9b886639d9e837dad92657654a0bc3
#
_cell.length_a   1.000
_cell.length_b   1.000
_cell.length_c   1.000
_cell.angle_alpha   90.00
_cell.angle_beta   90.00
_cell.angle_gamma   90.00
#
_symmetry.space_group_name_H-M   'P 1'
#
loop_
_entity.id
_entity.type
_entity.pdbx_description
1 polymer ?
#
loop_
_entity_poly.entity_id
_entity_poly.type
_entity_poly.pdbx_seq_one_letter_code
_entity_poly.pdbx_strand_id
1 'polypeptide(L)'
;MDNENSVRSGILQRLRYEAVRRTFTGEYRIRFYEALRFLLVNRVPLKQALEQISEAYTNFGQRWHPFAELAQDCTDALSDNSEAHGLENTLARWVPAEEAALISAGMQSGSLPDALAQAVLLTTCRRRILSAVLKMSVYPVGLVLMLVLTVLVFNLSLIPEL
;
A
#
# COMPACT_ATOMS: atom_id res chain seq x y z
N MET A 1 0.81 28.59 24.89
CA MET A 1 0.26 27.24 25.05
C MET A 1 -0.32 26.68 23.74
N ASP A 2 -0.64 27.50 22.72
CA ASP A 2 -1.24 27.01 21.47
C ASP A 2 -0.26 26.41 20.44
N ASN A 3 1.02 26.75 20.53
CA ASN A 3 2.01 26.31 19.56
C ASN A 3 2.48 24.85 19.80
N GLU A 4 2.51 24.39 21.03
CA GLU A 4 2.86 22.98 21.35
C GLU A 4 1.77 21.99 20.93
N ASN A 5 0.51 22.36 21.06
CA ASN A 5 -0.60 21.52 20.63
C ASN A 5 -0.68 21.40 19.09
N SER A 6 -0.33 22.47 18.38
CA SER A 6 -0.26 22.46 16.91
C SER A 6 0.87 21.56 16.38
N VAL A 7 2.05 21.61 17.02
CA VAL A 7 3.19 20.76 16.63
C VAL A 7 2.94 19.29 16.99
N ARG A 8 2.34 19.01 18.15
CA ARG A 8 1.99 17.63 18.55
C ARG A 8 0.92 17.02 17.64
N SER A 9 -0.09 17.79 17.24
CA SER A 9 -1.10 17.33 16.28
C SER A 9 -0.50 17.04 14.91
N GLY A 10 0.43 17.87 14.43
CA GLY A 10 1.13 17.64 13.16
C GLY A 10 2.04 16.40 13.17
N ILE A 11 2.71 16.13 14.30
CA ILE A 11 3.55 14.92 14.45
C ILE A 11 2.68 13.66 14.52
N LEU A 12 1.59 13.70 15.27
CA LEU A 12 0.64 12.59 15.38
C LEU A 12 -0.02 12.29 14.04
N GLN A 13 -0.38 13.30 13.26
CA GLN A 13 -0.90 13.12 11.90
C GLN A 13 0.13 12.49 10.97
N ARG A 14 1.39 12.92 11.02
CA ARG A 14 2.47 12.32 10.23
C ARG A 14 2.75 10.87 10.61
N LEU A 15 2.80 10.56 11.90
CA LEU A 15 2.99 9.20 12.39
C LEU A 15 1.83 8.29 12.01
N ARG A 16 0.61 8.79 12.09
CA ARG A 16 -0.60 8.10 11.65
C ARG A 16 -0.56 7.83 10.14
N TYR A 17 -0.21 8.81 9.34
CA TYR A 17 -0.06 8.70 7.90
C TYR A 17 1.01 7.66 7.51
N GLU A 18 2.18 7.68 8.16
CA GLU A 18 3.23 6.68 7.96
C GLU A 18 2.79 5.27 8.36
N ALA A 19 2.08 5.12 9.47
CA ALA A 19 1.55 3.84 9.92
C ALA A 19 0.52 3.27 8.93
N VAL A 20 -0.39 4.13 8.43
CA VAL A 20 -1.40 3.77 7.43
C VAL A 20 -0.75 3.33 6.13
N ARG A 21 0.23 4.09 5.65
CA ARG A 21 0.99 3.77 4.44
C ARG A 21 1.66 2.40 4.52
N ARG A 22 2.22 2.04 5.68
CA ARG A 22 2.81 0.70 5.92
C ARG A 22 1.76 -0.40 5.95
N THR A 23 0.55 -0.10 6.39
CA THR A 23 -0.58 -1.03 6.43
C THR A 23 -1.23 -1.21 5.07
N PHE A 24 -0.99 -0.29 4.11
CA PHE A 24 -1.54 -0.35 2.75
C PHE A 24 -0.84 -1.43 1.91
N THR A 25 -1.05 -2.68 2.32
CA THR A 25 -0.46 -3.86 1.69
C THR A 25 -0.99 -4.08 0.27
N GLY A 26 -0.32 -4.94 -0.50
CA GLY A 26 -0.74 -5.26 -1.87
C GLY A 26 -2.18 -5.75 -1.99
N GLU A 27 -2.75 -6.38 -0.94
CA GLU A 27 -4.15 -6.80 -0.96
C GLU A 27 -5.12 -5.62 -0.89
N TYR A 28 -4.83 -4.65 -0.03
CA TYR A 28 -5.61 -3.42 0.05
C TYR A 28 -5.55 -2.64 -1.27
N ARG A 29 -4.38 -2.56 -1.90
CA ARG A 29 -4.22 -1.90 -3.20
C ARG A 29 -5.05 -2.56 -4.29
N ILE A 30 -4.99 -3.90 -4.39
CA ILE A 30 -5.80 -4.65 -5.36
C ILE A 30 -7.28 -4.33 -5.20
N ARG A 31 -7.81 -4.41 -3.98
CA ARG A 31 -9.24 -4.12 -3.70
C ARG A 31 -9.61 -2.68 -4.04
N PHE A 32 -8.74 -1.72 -3.75
CA PHE A 32 -8.95 -0.33 -4.11
C PHE A 32 -8.99 -0.12 -5.63
N TYR A 33 -8.03 -0.70 -6.35
CA TYR A 33 -7.97 -0.61 -7.83
C TYR A 33 -9.17 -1.29 -8.49
N GLU A 34 -9.60 -2.42 -7.99
CA GLU A 34 -10.79 -3.13 -8.48
C GLU A 34 -12.07 -2.32 -8.24
N ALA A 35 -12.25 -1.75 -7.06
CA ALA A 35 -13.39 -0.90 -6.74
C ALA A 35 -13.42 0.35 -7.63
N LEU A 36 -12.28 1.03 -7.76
CA LEU A 36 -12.16 2.22 -8.61
C LEU A 36 -12.41 1.87 -10.08
N ARG A 37 -11.79 0.80 -10.58
CA ARG A 37 -12.01 0.31 -11.94
C ARG A 37 -13.48 0.00 -12.21
N PHE A 38 -14.16 -0.67 -11.28
CA PHE A 38 -15.57 -1.00 -11.41
C PHE A 38 -16.44 0.26 -11.61
N LEU A 39 -16.21 1.31 -10.83
CA LEU A 39 -16.93 2.57 -10.96
C LEU A 39 -16.64 3.27 -12.30
N LEU A 40 -15.36 3.32 -12.70
CA LEU A 40 -14.95 3.97 -13.95
C LEU A 40 -15.50 3.25 -15.19
N VAL A 41 -15.54 1.92 -15.21
CA VAL A 41 -16.16 1.13 -16.30
C VAL A 41 -17.66 1.43 -16.39
N ASN A 42 -18.31 1.70 -15.26
CA ASN A 42 -19.70 2.14 -15.21
C ASN A 42 -19.88 3.64 -15.51
N ARG A 43 -18.86 4.29 -16.07
CA ARG A 43 -18.86 5.72 -16.47
C ARG A 43 -19.06 6.71 -15.33
N VAL A 44 -18.74 6.33 -14.11
CA VAL A 44 -18.70 7.27 -12.98
C VAL A 44 -17.45 8.14 -13.13
N PRO A 45 -17.56 9.49 -13.07
CA PRO A 45 -16.40 10.37 -13.11
C PRO A 45 -15.38 10.04 -12.00
N LEU A 46 -14.09 10.17 -12.27
CA LEU A 46 -13.02 9.79 -11.34
C LEU A 46 -13.18 10.42 -9.95
N LYS A 47 -13.46 11.72 -9.88
CA LYS A 47 -13.68 12.41 -8.61
C LYS A 47 -14.84 11.80 -7.82
N GLN A 48 -15.97 11.59 -8.46
CA GLN A 48 -17.14 10.99 -7.85
C GLN A 48 -16.91 9.52 -7.44
N ALA A 49 -16.13 8.78 -8.22
CA ALA A 49 -15.75 7.40 -7.89
C ALA A 49 -14.90 7.35 -6.62
N LEU A 50 -13.95 8.26 -6.46
CA LEU A 50 -13.13 8.37 -5.25
C LEU A 50 -13.97 8.76 -4.03
N GLU A 51 -14.87 9.72 -4.17
CA GLU A 51 -15.81 10.14 -3.13
C GLU A 51 -16.69 8.94 -2.68
N GLN A 52 -17.27 8.20 -3.62
CA GLN A 52 -18.09 7.01 -3.32
C GLN A 52 -17.29 5.92 -2.61
N ILE A 53 -16.04 5.68 -2.99
CA ILE A 53 -15.16 4.74 -2.30
C ILE A 53 -14.90 5.21 -0.88
N SER A 54 -14.58 6.49 -0.68
CA SER A 54 -14.36 7.06 0.65
C SER A 54 -15.59 6.89 1.54
N GLU A 55 -16.77 7.23 1.06
CA GLU A 55 -18.03 7.09 1.80
C GLU A 55 -18.38 5.64 2.13
N ALA A 56 -18.25 4.73 1.16
CA ALA A 56 -18.57 3.32 1.34
C ALA A 56 -17.70 2.64 2.41
N TYR A 57 -16.40 2.94 2.40
CA TYR A 57 -15.48 2.30 3.34
C TYR A 57 -15.41 2.98 4.71
N THR A 58 -15.79 4.24 4.82
CA THR A 58 -15.87 4.95 6.11
C THR A 58 -17.22 4.84 6.79
N ASN A 59 -18.21 4.20 6.15
CA ASN A 59 -19.59 4.22 6.61
C ASN A 59 -20.06 5.67 6.81
N PHE A 60 -19.95 6.48 5.78
CA PHE A 60 -20.26 7.93 5.78
C PHE A 60 -19.49 8.72 6.86
N GLY A 61 -18.20 8.44 6.98
CA GLY A 61 -17.32 9.17 7.91
C GLY A 61 -17.31 8.67 9.36
N GLN A 62 -18.09 7.62 9.69
CA GLN A 62 -18.16 7.08 11.05
C GLN A 62 -16.98 6.19 11.42
N ARG A 63 -16.30 5.61 10.44
CA ARG A 63 -15.15 4.72 10.62
C ARG A 63 -13.98 5.20 9.80
N TRP A 64 -12.81 5.18 10.42
CA TRP A 64 -11.58 5.42 9.71
C TRP A 64 -11.20 4.21 8.82
N HIS A 65 -10.81 4.47 7.56
CA HIS A 65 -10.34 3.45 6.64
C HIS A 65 -9.22 4.00 5.75
N PRO A 66 -8.14 3.23 5.47
CA PRO A 66 -7.02 3.68 4.62
C PRO A 66 -7.43 4.12 3.21
N PHE A 67 -8.48 3.51 2.65
CA PHE A 67 -9.00 3.88 1.33
C PHE A 67 -9.57 5.29 1.30
N ALA A 68 -10.18 5.71 2.39
CA ALA A 68 -10.73 7.05 2.48
C ALA A 68 -9.65 8.11 2.49
N GLU A 69 -8.57 7.91 3.24
CA GLU A 69 -7.45 8.86 3.23
C GLU A 69 -6.79 8.93 1.84
N LEU A 70 -6.53 7.78 1.20
CA LEU A 70 -6.02 7.76 -0.17
C LEU A 70 -6.98 8.45 -1.15
N ALA A 71 -8.28 8.15 -1.06
CA ALA A 71 -9.29 8.73 -1.94
C ALA A 71 -9.41 10.25 -1.73
N GLN A 72 -9.34 10.72 -0.49
CA GLN A 72 -9.34 12.16 -0.18
C GLN A 72 -8.08 12.84 -0.71
N ASP A 73 -6.89 12.30 -0.44
CA ASP A 73 -5.64 12.85 -0.97
C ASP A 73 -5.67 12.95 -2.51
N CYS A 74 -6.23 11.93 -3.18
CA CYS A 74 -6.39 11.94 -4.63
C CYS A 74 -7.44 12.97 -5.09
N THR A 75 -8.54 13.13 -4.36
CA THR A 75 -9.59 14.12 -4.68
C THR A 75 -9.07 15.54 -4.51
N ASP A 76 -8.30 15.79 -3.46
CA ASP A 76 -7.66 17.08 -3.20
C ASP A 76 -6.65 17.42 -4.31
N ALA A 77 -5.83 16.44 -4.71
CA ALA A 77 -4.88 16.60 -5.82
C ALA A 77 -5.55 16.86 -7.18
N LEU A 78 -6.75 16.33 -7.39
CA LEU A 78 -7.56 16.61 -8.60
C LEU A 78 -8.26 17.97 -8.55
N SER A 79 -8.54 18.48 -7.36
CA SER A 79 -9.26 19.75 -7.15
C SER A 79 -8.32 20.94 -7.17
N ASP A 80 -7.09 20.75 -6.70
CA ASP A 80 -6.04 21.74 -6.79
C ASP A 80 -5.55 21.74 -8.24
N ASN A 81 -5.90 22.77 -9.01
CA ASN A 81 -5.62 22.95 -10.45
C ASN A 81 -4.13 22.85 -10.84
N SER A 82 -3.31 22.34 -9.98
CA SER A 82 -1.91 22.03 -10.19
C SER A 82 -1.79 20.71 -10.95
N GLU A 83 -1.69 20.83 -12.30
CA GLU A 83 -1.12 19.89 -13.28
C GLU A 83 -1.22 18.39 -12.97
N ALA A 84 -1.39 17.55 -13.98
CA ALA A 84 -1.40 16.06 -13.90
C ALA A 84 -0.33 15.44 -13.00
N HIS A 85 0.73 16.15 -12.70
CA HIS A 85 1.80 15.79 -11.76
C HIS A 85 1.37 15.75 -10.28
N GLY A 86 0.31 16.45 -9.89
CA GLY A 86 -0.19 16.44 -8.51
C GLY A 86 -0.71 15.07 -8.09
N LEU A 87 -1.51 14.43 -8.94
CA LEU A 87 -2.06 13.11 -8.65
C LEU A 87 -0.99 12.01 -8.69
N GLU A 88 -0.04 12.06 -9.63
CA GLU A 88 1.08 11.13 -9.70
C GLU A 88 1.93 11.19 -8.44
N ASN A 89 2.31 12.38 -8.01
CA ASN A 89 3.07 12.58 -6.77
C ASN A 89 2.29 12.11 -5.53
N THR A 90 0.99 12.32 -5.51
CA THR A 90 0.12 11.85 -4.42
C THR A 90 0.05 10.33 -4.41
N LEU A 91 -0.19 9.69 -5.55
CA LEU A 91 -0.18 8.24 -5.67
C LEU A 91 1.20 7.63 -5.34
N ALA A 92 2.30 8.24 -5.78
CA ALA A 92 3.65 7.77 -5.48
C ALA A 92 4.00 7.78 -3.97
N ARG A 93 3.25 8.51 -3.16
CA ARG A 93 3.37 8.46 -1.69
C ARG A 93 2.72 7.21 -1.08
N TRP A 94 1.66 6.69 -1.72
CA TRP A 94 0.85 5.59 -1.21
C TRP A 94 1.20 4.24 -1.81
N VAL A 95 1.62 4.22 -3.08
CA VAL A 95 1.87 3.01 -3.84
C VAL A 95 3.31 3.02 -4.40
N PRO A 96 3.86 1.87 -4.82
CA PRO A 96 5.14 1.81 -5.49
C PRO A 96 5.16 2.69 -6.75
N ALA A 97 6.32 3.26 -7.06
CA ALA A 97 6.48 4.19 -8.18
C ALA A 97 6.04 3.58 -9.52
N GLU A 98 6.23 2.28 -9.71
CA GLU A 98 5.82 1.56 -10.92
C GLU A 98 4.29 1.56 -11.10
N GLU A 99 3.55 1.34 -10.01
CA GLU A 99 2.08 1.38 -10.02
C GLU A 99 1.57 2.81 -10.23
N ALA A 100 2.18 3.80 -9.57
CA ALA A 100 1.83 5.21 -9.73
C ALA A 100 2.06 5.69 -11.17
N ALA A 101 3.20 5.36 -11.78
CA ALA A 101 3.51 5.70 -13.16
C ALA A 101 2.54 5.05 -14.16
N LEU A 102 2.15 3.79 -13.93
CA LEU A 102 1.20 3.09 -14.77
C LEU A 102 -0.19 3.75 -14.72
N ILE A 103 -0.66 4.11 -13.53
CA ILE A 103 -1.95 4.78 -13.34
C ILE A 103 -1.92 6.18 -13.95
N SER A 104 -0.83 6.93 -13.78
CA SER A 104 -0.63 8.25 -14.38
C SER A 104 -0.65 8.18 -15.90
N ALA A 105 0.05 7.22 -16.50
CA ALA A 105 0.02 7.00 -17.95
C ALA A 105 -1.39 6.65 -18.46
N GLY A 106 -2.15 5.84 -17.70
CA GLY A 106 -3.54 5.52 -18.00
C GLY A 106 -4.47 6.73 -17.95
N MET A 107 -4.22 7.65 -17.03
CA MET A 107 -4.96 8.93 -16.95
C MET A 107 -4.67 9.82 -18.17
N GLN A 108 -3.42 9.98 -18.52
CA GLN A 108 -3.00 10.81 -19.66
C GLN A 108 -3.52 10.26 -20.99
N SER A 109 -3.58 8.95 -21.15
CA SER A 109 -4.09 8.29 -22.35
C SER A 109 -5.63 8.14 -22.38
N GLY A 110 -6.33 8.50 -21.31
CA GLY A 110 -7.77 8.29 -21.18
C GLY A 110 -8.19 6.83 -20.99
N SER A 111 -7.24 5.92 -20.71
CA SER A 111 -7.47 4.49 -20.51
C SER A 111 -7.24 4.03 -19.07
N LEU A 112 -7.64 4.87 -18.11
CA LEU A 112 -7.45 4.61 -16.67
C LEU A 112 -8.02 3.25 -16.21
N PRO A 113 -9.19 2.77 -16.66
CA PRO A 113 -9.69 1.45 -16.26
C PRO A 113 -8.75 0.30 -16.64
N ASP A 114 -8.09 0.40 -17.81
CA ASP A 114 -7.15 -0.61 -18.29
C ASP A 114 -5.82 -0.53 -17.51
N ALA A 115 -5.34 0.67 -17.22
CA ALA A 115 -4.17 0.88 -16.38
C ALA A 115 -4.36 0.31 -14.96
N LEU A 116 -5.55 0.50 -14.36
CA LEU A 116 -5.89 -0.10 -13.08
C LEU A 116 -5.93 -1.63 -13.14
N ALA A 117 -6.45 -2.22 -14.23
CA ALA A 117 -6.41 -3.66 -14.42
C ALA A 117 -4.97 -4.19 -14.50
N GLN A 118 -4.09 -3.48 -15.20
CA GLN A 118 -2.66 -3.82 -15.27
C GLN A 118 -1.97 -3.66 -13.91
N ALA A 119 -2.30 -2.62 -13.13
CA ALA A 119 -1.79 -2.43 -11.78
C ALA A 119 -2.20 -3.58 -10.84
N VAL A 120 -3.43 -4.07 -10.93
CA VAL A 120 -3.91 -5.26 -10.21
C VAL A 120 -3.10 -6.49 -10.60
N LEU A 121 -2.88 -6.71 -11.89
CA LEU A 121 -2.09 -7.84 -12.38
C LEU A 121 -0.64 -7.78 -11.88
N LEU A 122 0.00 -6.61 -11.99
CA LEU A 122 1.36 -6.39 -11.53
C LEU A 122 1.51 -6.69 -10.03
N THR A 123 0.62 -6.14 -9.22
CA THR A 123 0.61 -6.34 -7.76
C THR A 123 0.38 -7.82 -7.41
N THR A 124 -0.52 -8.49 -8.12
CA THR A 124 -0.82 -9.91 -7.90
C THR A 124 0.37 -10.80 -8.27
N CYS A 125 1.01 -10.55 -9.41
CA CYS A 125 2.21 -11.29 -9.83
C CYS A 125 3.36 -11.11 -8.83
N ARG A 126 3.61 -9.89 -8.38
CA ARG A 126 4.63 -9.60 -7.37
C ARG A 126 4.39 -10.35 -6.06
N ARG A 127 3.15 -10.40 -5.59
CA ARG A 127 2.78 -11.15 -4.38
C ARG A 127 3.00 -12.66 -4.55
N ARG A 128 2.66 -13.21 -5.70
CA ARG A 128 2.87 -14.65 -6.00
C ARG A 128 4.36 -15.00 -5.98
N ILE A 129 5.20 -14.17 -6.60
CA ILE A 129 6.65 -14.37 -6.62
C ILE A 129 7.22 -14.33 -5.20
N LEU A 130 6.88 -13.31 -4.41
CA LEU A 130 7.34 -13.19 -3.03
C LEU A 130 6.90 -14.36 -2.16
N SER A 131 5.67 -14.82 -2.30
CA SER A 131 5.18 -15.98 -1.54
C SER A 131 5.87 -17.29 -1.94
N ALA A 132 6.21 -17.47 -3.21
CA ALA A 132 6.96 -18.62 -3.70
C ALA A 132 8.40 -18.61 -3.15
N VAL A 133 9.08 -17.46 -3.20
CA VAL A 133 10.44 -17.29 -2.68
C VAL A 133 10.47 -17.57 -1.16
N LEU A 134 9.53 -17.01 -0.40
CA LEU A 134 9.45 -17.27 1.04
C LEU A 134 9.23 -18.75 1.36
N LYS A 135 8.34 -19.42 0.63
CA LYS A 135 8.11 -20.87 0.82
C LYS A 135 9.36 -21.71 0.52
N MET A 136 10.10 -21.36 -0.54
CA MET A 136 11.35 -22.04 -0.88
C MET A 136 12.47 -21.77 0.14
N SER A 137 12.48 -20.60 0.78
CA SER A 137 13.50 -20.23 1.76
C SER A 137 13.33 -20.91 3.13
N VAL A 138 12.15 -21.44 3.43
CA VAL A 138 11.89 -22.12 4.72
C VAL A 138 12.78 -23.36 4.90
N TYR A 139 12.99 -24.13 3.84
CA TYR A 139 13.81 -25.35 3.90
C TYR A 139 15.30 -25.06 4.20
N PRO A 140 16.01 -24.19 3.47
CA PRO A 140 17.41 -23.89 3.78
C PRO A 140 17.60 -23.22 5.15
N VAL A 141 16.66 -22.35 5.56
CA VAL A 141 16.71 -21.73 6.89
C VAL A 141 16.56 -22.79 8.00
N GLY A 142 15.64 -23.74 7.82
CA GLY A 142 15.47 -24.86 8.76
C GLY A 142 16.74 -25.73 8.90
N LEU A 143 17.42 -26.01 7.77
CA LEU A 143 18.68 -26.75 7.77
C LEU A 143 19.80 -26.01 8.52
N VAL A 144 19.97 -24.72 8.25
CA VAL A 144 20.97 -23.88 8.93
C VAL A 144 20.68 -23.81 10.43
N LEU A 145 19.43 -23.64 10.81
CA LEU A 145 19.04 -23.61 12.23
C LEU A 145 19.37 -24.93 12.94
N MET A 146 19.09 -26.06 12.30
CA MET A 146 19.36 -27.38 12.85
C MET A 146 20.87 -27.62 12.97
N LEU A 147 21.66 -27.18 11.99
CA LEU A 147 23.12 -27.28 12.05
C LEU A 147 23.70 -26.44 13.20
N VAL A 148 23.24 -25.20 13.36
CA VAL A 148 23.66 -24.33 14.46
C VAL A 148 23.30 -24.95 15.81
N LEU A 149 22.09 -25.48 15.94
CA LEU A 149 21.63 -26.14 17.16
C LEU A 149 22.51 -27.35 17.50
N THR A 150 22.84 -28.17 16.50
CA THR A 150 23.70 -29.36 16.68
C THR A 150 25.11 -28.98 17.15
N VAL A 151 25.71 -27.96 16.53
CA VAL A 151 27.02 -27.44 16.92
C VAL A 151 26.98 -26.88 18.35
N LEU A 152 25.93 -26.18 18.71
CA LEU A 152 25.76 -25.57 20.02
C LEU A 152 25.62 -26.66 21.11
N VAL A 153 24.83 -27.70 20.87
CA VAL A 153 24.68 -28.83 21.77
C VAL A 153 26.02 -29.58 21.95
N PHE A 154 26.76 -29.79 20.85
CA PHE A 154 28.05 -30.43 20.89
C PHE A 154 29.08 -29.67 21.73
N ASN A 155 29.13 -28.33 21.54
CA ASN A 155 29.99 -27.45 22.34
C ASN A 155 29.63 -27.47 23.84
N LEU A 156 28.33 -27.41 24.16
CA LEU A 156 27.86 -27.46 25.53
C LEU A 156 28.08 -28.82 26.21
N SER A 157 28.10 -29.91 25.44
CA SER A 157 28.37 -31.25 25.95
C SER A 157 29.86 -31.54 26.15
N LEU A 158 30.75 -30.86 25.41
CA LEU A 158 32.23 -31.05 25.53
C LEU A 158 32.89 -30.12 26.55
N ILE A 159 32.31 -28.97 26.87
CA ILE A 159 32.86 -28.01 27.83
C ILE A 159 32.79 -28.46 29.30
N PRO A 160 31.78 -29.25 29.77
CA PRO A 160 31.77 -29.66 31.19
C PRO A 160 32.81 -30.68 31.59
N GLU A 161 33.64 -31.22 30.68
CA GLU A 161 34.70 -32.17 31.01
C GLU A 161 36.13 -31.57 31.00
N LEU A 162 36.28 -30.28 30.88
CA LEU A 162 37.52 -29.52 31.00
C LEU A 162 37.50 -28.62 32.23
#